data_45c781c7163502d25b3f4ec1dc6d0ee0
#
_entry.id   45c781c7163502d25b3f4ec1dc6d0ee0
#
_cell.length_a   1.000
_cell.length_b   1.000
_cell.length_c   1.000
_cell.angle_alpha   90.00
_cell.angle_beta   90.00
_cell.angle_gamma   90.00
#
_symmetry.space_group_name_H-M   'P 1'
#
loop_
_entity.id
_entity.type
_entity.pdbx_description
1 polymer ?
#
loop_
_entity_poly.entity_id
_entity_poly.type
_entity_poly.pdbx_seq_one_letter_code
_entity_poly.pdbx_strand_id
1 'polypeptide(L)'
;MVGTSGAGKSTLAAALARVLDAEFLELDSVFHQPGWVPLPREEFRRRVEAAVAGERWVIDGNYTSQVKDLVWARADTVVWLDLPRRTVMRRIIWRSLWRAAKRTELWNGNRERWRNFFSLDKEESVIAWAWQTHAATRAKLEAARADQGNSHLEFVRLTSPAAVRRFLRSAAPSPASGAPTSGAPASGVDQL
;
A
#
# COMPACT_ATOMS: atom_id res chain seq x y z
N MET A 1 -3.71 1.13 -2.72
CA MET A 1 -3.78 0.93 -1.26
C MET A 1 -4.05 2.25 -0.56
N VAL A 2 -5.11 2.32 0.25
CA VAL A 2 -5.52 3.56 0.93
C VAL A 2 -5.78 3.32 2.42
N GLY A 3 -5.82 4.37 3.23
CA GLY A 3 -6.07 4.31 4.67
C GLY A 3 -5.14 5.21 5.48
N THR A 4 -5.38 5.33 6.78
CA THR A 4 -4.65 6.23 7.67
C THR A 4 -3.14 5.97 7.68
N SER A 5 -2.32 7.01 7.86
CA SER A 5 -0.87 6.85 8.07
C SER A 5 -0.62 5.88 9.25
N GLY A 6 0.38 5.01 9.13
CA GLY A 6 0.68 3.99 10.14
C GLY A 6 -0.22 2.74 10.13
N ALA A 7 -1.22 2.65 9.26
CA ALA A 7 -2.04 1.44 9.13
C ALA A 7 -1.27 0.22 8.57
N GLY A 8 -0.11 0.44 7.93
CA GLY A 8 0.72 -0.62 7.34
C GLY A 8 0.51 -0.79 5.84
N LYS A 9 0.03 0.25 5.16
CA LYS A 9 -0.22 0.26 3.71
C LYS A 9 1.00 -0.18 2.91
N SER A 10 2.14 0.49 3.06
CA SER A 10 3.35 0.23 2.27
C SER A 10 3.86 -1.21 2.47
N THR A 11 3.77 -1.73 3.70
CA THR A 11 4.14 -3.13 3.98
C THR A 11 3.22 -4.12 3.25
N LEU A 12 1.91 -3.89 3.29
CA LEU A 12 0.95 -4.75 2.60
C LEU A 12 1.07 -4.60 1.09
N ALA A 13 1.22 -3.37 0.58
CA ALA A 13 1.35 -3.08 -0.84
C ALA A 13 2.58 -3.74 -1.46
N ALA A 14 3.75 -3.62 -0.83
CA ALA A 14 4.96 -4.28 -1.28
C ALA A 14 4.85 -5.82 -1.24
N ALA A 15 4.19 -6.38 -0.21
CA ALA A 15 3.94 -7.81 -0.14
C ALA A 15 2.95 -8.29 -1.22
N LEU A 16 1.89 -7.53 -1.45
CA LEU A 16 0.89 -7.82 -2.48
C LEU A 16 1.49 -7.75 -3.90
N ALA A 17 2.29 -6.72 -4.17
CA ALA A 17 2.98 -6.57 -5.46
C ALA A 17 3.86 -7.78 -5.78
N ARG A 18 4.61 -8.29 -4.80
CA ARG A 18 5.43 -9.52 -4.97
C ARG A 18 4.56 -10.75 -5.25
N VAL A 19 3.44 -10.89 -4.54
CA VAL A 19 2.53 -12.04 -4.68
C VAL A 19 1.85 -12.03 -6.06
N LEU A 20 1.51 -10.84 -6.56
CA LEU A 20 0.84 -10.65 -7.85
C LEU A 20 1.80 -10.52 -9.03
N ASP A 21 3.11 -10.53 -8.78
CA ASP A 21 4.13 -10.20 -9.78
C ASP A 21 3.79 -8.87 -10.51
N ALA A 22 3.56 -7.83 -9.71
CA ALA A 22 3.09 -6.52 -10.14
C ALA A 22 4.12 -5.44 -9.82
N GLU A 23 4.13 -4.37 -10.60
CA GLU A 23 4.95 -3.18 -10.32
C GLU A 23 4.46 -2.50 -9.03
N PHE A 24 5.39 -2.11 -8.16
CA PHE A 24 5.08 -1.42 -6.91
C PHE A 24 5.50 0.05 -6.96
N LEU A 25 4.54 0.95 -6.72
CA LEU A 25 4.80 2.38 -6.59
C LEU A 25 4.32 2.91 -5.23
N GLU A 26 5.25 3.39 -4.42
CA GLU A 26 4.94 4.15 -3.21
C GLU A 26 4.89 5.65 -3.55
N LEU A 27 3.72 6.28 -3.50
CA LEU A 27 3.53 7.68 -3.90
C LEU A 27 4.38 8.66 -3.07
N ASP A 28 4.61 8.36 -1.79
CA ASP A 28 5.47 9.16 -0.92
C ASP A 28 6.91 9.23 -1.44
N SER A 29 7.44 8.13 -2.00
CA SER A 29 8.79 8.09 -2.56
C SER A 29 8.97 8.94 -3.82
N VAL A 30 7.90 9.09 -4.57
CA VAL A 30 7.88 9.94 -5.77
C VAL A 30 7.64 11.41 -5.41
N PHE A 31 6.75 11.65 -4.45
CA PHE A 31 6.34 13.01 -4.09
C PHE A 31 7.40 13.78 -3.31
N HIS A 32 8.04 13.15 -2.32
CA HIS A 32 9.04 13.79 -1.45
C HIS A 32 10.43 13.70 -2.06
N GLN A 33 10.91 14.80 -2.61
CA GLN A 33 12.28 14.96 -3.11
C GLN A 33 13.26 15.21 -1.95
N PRO A 34 14.60 15.24 -2.19
CA PRO A 34 15.58 15.58 -1.16
C PRO A 34 15.21 16.86 -0.40
N GLY A 35 15.36 16.86 0.94
CA GLY A 35 14.96 17.96 1.80
C GLY A 35 13.45 18.11 2.01
N TRP A 36 12.66 17.07 1.76
CA TRP A 36 11.19 17.05 1.86
C TRP A 36 10.50 18.00 0.87
N VAL A 37 11.20 18.42 -0.19
CA VAL A 37 10.62 19.27 -1.22
C VAL A 37 9.56 18.47 -1.99
N PRO A 38 8.33 19.00 -2.13
CA PRO A 38 7.31 18.33 -2.93
C PRO A 38 7.68 18.35 -4.41
N LEU A 39 7.50 17.22 -5.10
CA LEU A 39 7.62 17.20 -6.55
C LEU A 39 6.53 18.09 -7.18
N PRO A 40 6.83 18.91 -8.21
CA PRO A 40 5.81 19.68 -8.91
C PRO A 40 4.67 18.80 -9.40
N ARG A 41 3.43 19.29 -9.27
CA ARG A 41 2.21 18.50 -9.53
C ARG A 41 2.21 17.83 -10.91
N GLU A 42 2.59 18.52 -11.95
CA GLU A 42 2.59 17.99 -13.32
C GLU A 42 3.59 16.85 -13.47
N GLU A 43 4.77 16.99 -12.90
CA GLU A 43 5.80 15.95 -12.93
C GLU A 43 5.38 14.73 -12.08
N PHE A 44 4.75 14.97 -10.92
CA PHE A 44 4.19 13.91 -10.09
C PHE A 44 3.13 13.11 -10.85
N ARG A 45 2.19 13.80 -11.49
CA ARG A 45 1.13 13.17 -12.30
C ARG A 45 1.72 12.36 -13.44
N ARG A 46 2.69 12.90 -14.17
CA ARG A 46 3.36 12.22 -15.28
C ARG A 46 4.01 10.91 -14.85
N ARG A 47 4.71 10.90 -13.70
CA ARG A 47 5.33 9.67 -13.15
C ARG A 47 4.30 8.64 -12.72
N VAL A 48 3.21 9.08 -12.09
CA VAL A 48 2.11 8.19 -11.71
C VAL A 48 1.42 7.63 -12.94
N GLU A 49 1.17 8.44 -13.97
CA GLU A 49 0.55 8.02 -15.22
C GLU A 49 1.39 6.94 -15.92
N ALA A 50 2.71 7.10 -15.97
CA ALA A 50 3.61 6.09 -16.52
C ALA A 50 3.52 4.77 -15.75
N ALA A 51 3.45 4.80 -14.42
CA ALA A 51 3.35 3.60 -13.60
C ALA A 51 2.01 2.86 -13.77
N VAL A 52 0.89 3.60 -13.95
CA VAL A 52 -0.43 2.95 -14.18
C VAL A 52 -0.65 2.55 -15.64
N ALA A 53 0.28 2.82 -16.54
CA ALA A 53 0.20 2.38 -17.94
C ALA A 53 0.49 0.88 -18.09
N GLY A 54 1.18 0.26 -17.14
CA GLY A 54 1.47 -1.17 -17.11
C GLY A 54 0.21 -2.02 -16.85
N GLU A 55 0.31 -3.31 -17.12
CA GLU A 55 -0.82 -4.25 -16.97
C GLU A 55 -1.13 -4.56 -15.51
N ARG A 56 -0.11 -4.68 -14.65
CA ARG A 56 -0.25 -5.05 -13.24
C ARG A 56 0.57 -4.13 -12.36
N TRP A 57 -0.10 -3.45 -11.43
CA TRP A 57 0.56 -2.54 -10.52
C TRP A 57 -0.16 -2.47 -9.16
N VAL A 58 0.61 -2.15 -8.14
CA VAL A 58 0.12 -1.86 -6.79
C VAL A 58 0.65 -0.50 -6.36
N ILE A 59 -0.26 0.44 -6.15
CA ILE A 59 0.06 1.81 -5.73
C ILE A 59 -0.30 1.99 -4.26
N ASP A 60 0.62 2.54 -3.47
CA ASP A 60 0.41 2.94 -2.08
C ASP A 60 0.44 4.46 -1.91
N GLY A 61 -0.60 5.01 -1.29
CA GLY A 61 -0.67 6.42 -0.89
C GLY A 61 -2.06 7.03 -0.96
N ASN A 62 -2.23 8.13 -0.24
CA ASN A 62 -3.52 8.83 -0.11
C ASN A 62 -3.61 10.12 -0.95
N TYR A 63 -2.83 10.27 -2.02
CA TYR A 63 -2.76 11.47 -2.86
C TYR A 63 -4.01 11.68 -3.74
N THR A 64 -5.20 11.45 -3.16
CA THR A 64 -6.48 11.48 -3.89
C THR A 64 -6.80 12.83 -4.51
N SER A 65 -6.30 13.95 -3.98
CA SER A 65 -6.51 15.28 -4.56
C SER A 65 -5.62 15.56 -5.78
N GLN A 66 -4.59 14.77 -6.00
CA GLN A 66 -3.62 15.02 -7.06
C GLN A 66 -3.68 14.01 -8.21
N VAL A 67 -3.91 12.73 -7.88
CA VAL A 67 -3.79 11.62 -8.83
C VAL A 67 -4.94 10.60 -8.76
N LYS A 68 -6.02 10.87 -8.00
CA LYS A 68 -7.16 9.96 -7.90
C LYS A 68 -7.74 9.63 -9.29
N ASP A 69 -7.92 10.64 -10.10
CA ASP A 69 -8.45 10.54 -11.45
C ASP A 69 -7.61 9.60 -12.33
N LEU A 70 -6.29 9.65 -12.24
CA LEU A 70 -5.40 8.77 -13.00
C LEU A 70 -5.41 7.33 -12.48
N VAL A 71 -5.25 7.18 -11.16
CA VAL A 71 -5.10 5.86 -10.53
C VAL A 71 -6.44 5.11 -10.46
N TRP A 72 -7.51 5.79 -10.03
CA TRP A 72 -8.80 5.12 -9.82
C TRP A 72 -9.54 4.83 -11.13
N ALA A 73 -9.31 5.60 -12.18
CA ALA A 73 -9.88 5.30 -13.51
C ALA A 73 -9.35 4.00 -14.12
N ARG A 74 -8.15 3.55 -13.69
CA ARG A 74 -7.47 2.35 -14.22
C ARG A 74 -7.38 1.20 -13.22
N ALA A 75 -7.66 1.46 -11.95
CA ALA A 75 -7.70 0.42 -10.93
C ALA A 75 -8.95 -0.47 -11.09
N ASP A 76 -8.81 -1.71 -10.72
CA ASP A 76 -9.91 -2.65 -10.49
C ASP A 76 -10.28 -2.74 -9.01
N THR A 77 -9.29 -2.62 -8.12
CA THR A 77 -9.43 -2.85 -6.68
C THR A 77 -8.84 -1.75 -5.84
N VAL A 78 -9.61 -1.26 -4.87
CA VAL A 78 -9.14 -0.35 -3.81
C VAL A 78 -9.07 -1.10 -2.49
N VAL A 79 -7.86 -1.43 -2.04
CA VAL A 79 -7.67 -2.06 -0.74
C VAL A 79 -7.54 -0.98 0.33
N TRP A 80 -8.52 -0.94 1.23
CA TRP A 80 -8.62 0.04 2.30
C TRP A 80 -8.28 -0.56 3.66
N LEU A 81 -7.16 -0.11 4.26
CA LEU A 81 -6.78 -0.47 5.62
C LEU A 81 -7.50 0.46 6.62
N ASP A 82 -8.63 -0.03 7.16
CA ASP A 82 -9.44 0.65 8.17
C ASP A 82 -9.24 0.03 9.55
N LEU A 83 -8.01 0.06 10.02
CA LEU A 83 -7.68 -0.51 11.34
C LEU A 83 -8.16 0.40 12.48
N PRO A 84 -8.52 -0.19 13.65
CA PRO A 84 -8.89 0.59 14.82
C PRO A 84 -7.82 1.62 15.19
N ARG A 85 -8.25 2.83 15.56
CA ARG A 85 -7.39 3.96 15.90
C ARG A 85 -6.27 3.58 16.89
N ARG A 86 -6.62 2.81 17.94
CA ARG A 86 -5.62 2.32 18.92
C ARG A 86 -4.51 1.50 18.27
N THR A 87 -4.85 0.65 17.31
CA THR A 87 -3.87 -0.17 16.58
C THR A 87 -2.95 0.70 15.72
N VAL A 88 -3.52 1.66 15.02
CA VAL A 88 -2.77 2.61 14.19
C VAL A 88 -1.81 3.43 15.05
N MET A 89 -2.31 4.02 16.15
CA MET A 89 -1.50 4.86 17.05
C MET A 89 -0.34 4.08 17.67
N ARG A 90 -0.60 2.86 18.19
CA ARG A 90 0.48 2.00 18.72
C ARG A 90 1.56 1.74 17.69
N ARG A 91 1.18 1.46 16.44
CA ARG A 91 2.13 1.22 15.34
C ARG A 91 2.94 2.45 14.99
N ILE A 92 2.30 3.61 14.92
CA ILE A 92 2.99 4.88 14.64
C ILE A 92 4.02 5.16 15.74
N ILE A 93 3.61 5.15 17.00
CA ILE A 93 4.48 5.44 18.14
C ILE A 93 5.70 4.49 18.13
N TRP A 94 5.46 3.18 18.01
CA TRP A 94 6.54 2.19 17.97
C TRP A 94 7.48 2.40 16.77
N ARG A 95 6.93 2.61 15.59
CA ARG A 95 7.70 2.89 14.37
C ARG A 95 8.53 4.16 14.51
N SER A 96 7.94 5.20 15.06
CA SER A 96 8.60 6.48 15.26
C SER A 96 9.75 6.38 16.25
N LEU A 97 9.56 5.72 17.40
CA LEU A 97 10.62 5.43 18.36
C LEU A 97 11.76 4.63 17.73
N TRP A 98 11.42 3.60 16.97
CA TRP A 98 12.42 2.76 16.28
C TRP A 98 13.22 3.52 15.22
N ARG A 99 12.54 4.30 14.37
CA ARG A 99 13.18 5.14 13.35
C ARG A 99 14.08 6.19 13.96
N ALA A 100 13.62 6.80 15.02
CA ALA A 100 14.38 7.77 15.78
C ALA A 100 15.66 7.14 16.38
N ALA A 101 15.55 5.97 17.03
CA ALA A 101 16.69 5.27 17.60
C ALA A 101 17.74 4.84 16.54
N LYS A 102 17.25 4.40 15.36
CA LYS A 102 18.11 3.93 14.26
C LYS A 102 18.55 5.01 13.27
N ARG A 103 18.10 6.26 13.42
CA ARG A 103 18.31 7.34 12.43
C ARG A 103 17.98 6.91 11.00
N THR A 104 16.91 6.11 10.85
CA THR A 104 16.55 5.50 9.58
C THR A 104 16.31 6.58 8.52
N GLU A 105 16.97 6.40 7.39
CA GLU A 105 16.76 7.21 6.20
C GLU A 105 15.46 6.78 5.52
N LEU A 106 14.69 7.78 5.09
CA LEU A 106 13.47 7.61 4.32
C LEU A 106 13.73 7.89 2.84
N TRP A 107 12.67 8.14 2.09
CA TRP A 107 12.77 8.39 0.65
C TRP A 107 13.73 9.53 0.32
N ASN A 108 14.57 9.33 -0.69
CA ASN A 108 15.46 10.34 -1.25
C ASN A 108 16.41 11.00 -0.23
N GLY A 109 16.93 10.23 0.73
CA GLY A 109 17.85 10.73 1.74
C GLY A 109 17.21 11.52 2.88
N ASN A 110 15.90 11.65 2.90
CA ASN A 110 15.18 12.36 3.94
C ASN A 110 15.21 11.60 5.27
N ARG A 111 15.24 12.34 6.38
CA ARG A 111 15.19 11.78 7.75
C ARG A 111 14.15 12.49 8.58
N GLU A 112 13.39 11.72 9.37
CA GLU A 112 12.47 12.32 10.34
C GLU A 112 13.27 13.02 11.46
N ARG A 113 12.93 14.26 11.78
CA ARG A 113 13.57 15.01 12.88
C ARG A 113 12.91 14.66 14.20
N TRP A 114 13.71 14.43 15.26
CA TRP A 114 13.23 14.13 16.62
C TRP A 114 12.22 15.16 17.16
N ARG A 115 12.39 16.43 16.82
CA ARG A 115 11.46 17.51 17.21
C ARG A 115 10.03 17.26 16.78
N ASN A 116 9.84 16.63 15.62
CA ASN A 116 8.53 16.38 15.03
C ASN A 116 7.71 15.31 15.79
N PHE A 117 8.34 14.53 16.68
CA PHE A 117 7.63 13.55 17.50
C PHE A 117 6.89 14.17 18.69
N PHE A 118 7.41 15.26 19.24
CA PHE A 118 6.88 15.91 20.42
C PHE A 118 5.99 17.11 20.09
N SER A 119 5.92 17.51 18.82
CA SER A 119 5.01 18.54 18.39
C SER A 119 3.56 18.03 18.41
N LEU A 120 2.65 18.83 18.97
CA LEU A 120 1.21 18.61 18.87
C LEU A 120 0.63 19.16 17.57
N ASP A 121 1.45 19.87 16.80
CA ASP A 121 1.06 20.39 15.51
C ASP A 121 1.00 19.25 14.49
N LYS A 122 -0.13 19.17 13.78
CA LYS A 122 -0.35 18.14 12.74
C LYS A 122 0.59 18.28 11.54
N GLU A 123 1.12 19.47 11.29
CA GLU A 123 2.07 19.70 10.18
C GLU A 123 3.48 19.22 10.52
N GLU A 124 3.80 19.17 11.81
CA GLU A 124 5.11 18.74 12.30
C GLU A 124 5.13 17.29 12.80
N SER A 125 3.99 16.75 13.27
CA SER A 125 3.90 15.44 13.92
C SER A 125 3.02 14.45 13.17
N VAL A 126 3.61 13.37 12.69
CA VAL A 126 2.88 12.23 12.08
C VAL A 126 1.89 11.60 13.07
N ILE A 127 2.18 11.65 14.37
CA ILE A 127 1.30 11.13 15.44
C ILE A 127 0.05 11.99 15.54
N ALA A 128 0.21 13.31 15.66
CA ALA A 128 -0.89 14.26 15.72
C ALA A 128 -1.70 14.24 14.43
N TRP A 129 -1.04 14.22 13.28
CA TRP A 129 -1.67 14.06 11.97
C TRP A 129 -2.57 12.82 11.91
N ALA A 130 -2.03 11.64 12.22
CA ALA A 130 -2.79 10.39 12.15
C ALA A 130 -3.96 10.38 13.16
N TRP A 131 -3.79 10.96 14.34
CA TRP A 131 -4.84 11.06 15.33
C TRP A 131 -6.00 11.94 14.84
N GLN A 132 -5.72 13.10 14.31
CA GLN A 132 -6.72 14.08 13.87
C GLN A 132 -7.39 13.66 12.56
N THR A 133 -6.64 13.06 11.64
CA THR A 133 -7.14 12.72 10.30
C THR A 133 -7.79 11.34 10.20
N HIS A 134 -7.68 10.49 11.23
CA HIS A 134 -8.20 9.11 11.18
C HIS A 134 -9.71 9.07 10.84
N ALA A 135 -10.55 9.82 11.56
CA ALA A 135 -11.99 9.84 11.31
C ALA A 135 -12.34 10.48 9.96
N ALA A 136 -11.67 11.57 9.60
CA ALA A 136 -11.89 12.25 8.32
C ALA A 136 -11.48 11.37 7.13
N THR A 137 -10.35 10.66 7.23
CA THR A 137 -9.90 9.70 6.20
C THR A 137 -10.93 8.59 6.03
N ARG A 138 -11.44 8.05 7.14
CA ARG A 138 -12.49 7.02 7.12
C ARG A 138 -13.75 7.51 6.43
N ALA A 139 -14.28 8.66 6.85
CA ALA A 139 -15.48 9.26 6.25
C ALA A 139 -15.30 9.50 4.75
N LYS A 140 -14.14 10.03 4.33
CA LYS A 140 -13.79 10.25 2.92
C LYS A 140 -13.79 8.95 2.10
N LEU A 141 -13.26 7.87 2.65
CA LEU A 141 -13.20 6.58 1.95
C LEU A 141 -14.55 5.86 1.94
N GLU A 142 -15.37 6.02 2.99
CA GLU A 142 -16.77 5.56 2.99
C GLU A 142 -17.61 6.28 1.92
N ALA A 143 -17.48 7.60 1.83
CA ALA A 143 -18.15 8.38 0.78
C ALA A 143 -17.67 7.97 -0.62
N ALA A 144 -16.36 7.78 -0.80
CA ALA A 144 -15.81 7.36 -2.08
C ALA A 144 -16.26 5.95 -2.51
N ARG A 145 -16.47 5.05 -1.55
CA ARG A 145 -17.03 3.71 -1.81
C ARG A 145 -18.50 3.75 -2.21
N ALA A 146 -19.25 4.71 -1.66
CA ALA A 146 -20.67 4.88 -1.99
C ALA A 146 -20.92 5.66 -3.29
N ASP A 147 -19.90 6.30 -3.83
CA ASP A 147 -19.97 7.11 -5.04
C ASP A 147 -20.13 6.22 -6.28
N GLN A 148 -21.21 6.44 -7.04
CA GLN A 148 -21.50 5.71 -8.27
C GLN A 148 -20.41 5.85 -9.34
N GLY A 149 -19.69 6.97 -9.37
CA GLY A 149 -18.54 7.17 -10.25
C GLY A 149 -17.39 6.17 -10.01
N ASN A 150 -17.39 5.50 -8.85
CA ASN A 150 -16.42 4.48 -8.49
C ASN A 150 -17.00 3.05 -8.54
N SER A 151 -18.15 2.82 -9.18
CA SER A 151 -18.83 1.51 -9.20
C SER A 151 -18.06 0.40 -9.91
N HIS A 152 -17.08 0.75 -10.75
CA HIS A 152 -16.17 -0.20 -11.38
C HIS A 152 -15.09 -0.72 -10.45
N LEU A 153 -14.90 -0.10 -9.26
CA LEU A 153 -13.88 -0.45 -8.29
C LEU A 153 -14.40 -1.44 -7.25
N GLU A 154 -13.69 -2.54 -7.05
CA GLU A 154 -13.90 -3.39 -5.89
C GLU A 154 -13.24 -2.77 -4.64
N PHE A 155 -14.03 -2.45 -3.60
CA PHE A 155 -13.52 -1.93 -2.33
C PHE A 155 -13.34 -3.05 -1.31
N VAL A 156 -12.09 -3.46 -1.09
CA VAL A 156 -11.71 -4.44 -0.07
C VAL A 156 -11.35 -3.73 1.23
N ARG A 157 -12.26 -3.72 2.21
CA ARG A 157 -12.04 -3.07 3.51
C ARG A 157 -11.46 -4.04 4.53
N LEU A 158 -10.28 -3.75 5.05
CA LEU A 158 -9.55 -4.58 6.01
C LEU A 158 -9.53 -3.90 7.38
N THR A 159 -10.33 -4.43 8.32
CA THR A 159 -10.59 -3.81 9.63
C THR A 159 -9.73 -4.37 10.76
N SER A 160 -8.95 -5.44 10.51
CA SER A 160 -8.11 -6.06 11.53
C SER A 160 -6.81 -6.62 10.94
N PRO A 161 -5.75 -6.77 11.77
CA PRO A 161 -4.52 -7.44 11.32
C PRO A 161 -4.74 -8.87 10.83
N ALA A 162 -5.73 -9.58 11.38
CA ALA A 162 -6.08 -10.92 10.90
C ALA A 162 -6.71 -10.88 9.49
N ALA A 163 -7.57 -9.89 9.22
CA ALA A 163 -8.14 -9.66 7.89
C ALA A 163 -7.04 -9.36 6.86
N VAL A 164 -6.06 -8.53 7.22
CA VAL A 164 -4.90 -8.22 6.36
C VAL A 164 -4.12 -9.49 6.01
N ARG A 165 -3.80 -10.34 7.00
CA ARG A 165 -3.08 -11.59 6.75
C ARG A 165 -3.88 -12.56 5.89
N ARG A 166 -5.19 -12.66 6.11
CA ARG A 166 -6.08 -13.51 5.30
C ARG A 166 -6.13 -13.03 3.86
N PHE A 167 -6.32 -11.73 3.65
CA PHE A 167 -6.34 -11.13 2.33
C PHE A 167 -5.04 -11.39 1.55
N LEU A 168 -3.88 -11.21 2.19
CA LEU A 168 -2.60 -11.47 1.51
C LEU A 168 -2.43 -12.95 1.14
N ARG A 169 -2.92 -13.87 1.98
CA ARG A 169 -2.89 -15.30 1.66
C ARG A 169 -3.84 -15.67 0.51
N SER A 170 -5.03 -15.05 0.46
CA SER A 170 -5.98 -15.32 -0.64
C SER A 170 -5.56 -14.72 -1.97
N ALA A 171 -4.72 -13.68 -1.95
CA ALA A 171 -4.14 -13.09 -3.16
C ALA A 171 -2.98 -13.93 -3.74
N ALA A 172 -2.39 -14.83 -2.94
CA ALA A 172 -1.35 -15.71 -3.44
C ALA A 172 -1.95 -16.73 -4.45
N PRO A 173 -1.31 -16.93 -5.62
CA PRO A 173 -1.76 -17.97 -6.54
C PRO A 173 -1.78 -19.31 -5.82
N SER A 174 -2.89 -20.05 -5.96
CA SER A 174 -2.99 -21.40 -5.42
C SER A 174 -1.86 -22.23 -6.01
N PRO A 175 -1.08 -22.99 -5.22
CA PRO A 175 -0.10 -23.90 -5.79
C PRO A 175 -0.82 -24.77 -6.80
N ALA A 176 -0.38 -24.76 -8.06
CA ALA A 176 -0.99 -25.49 -9.15
C ALA A 176 -1.16 -26.95 -8.74
N SER A 177 -2.41 -27.36 -8.54
CA SER A 177 -2.78 -28.76 -8.38
C SER A 177 -2.48 -29.47 -9.70
N GLY A 178 -1.44 -30.30 -9.70
CA GLY A 178 -1.27 -31.27 -10.77
C GLY A 178 0.00 -31.10 -11.62
N ALA A 179 1.12 -31.57 -11.09
CA ALA A 179 2.05 -32.25 -12.00
C ALA A 179 1.39 -33.60 -12.35
N PRO A 180 1.13 -33.94 -13.63
CA PRO A 180 0.80 -35.29 -13.99
C PRO A 180 2.04 -36.15 -13.71
N THR A 181 1.90 -37.15 -12.84
CA THR A 181 2.86 -38.23 -12.73
C THR A 181 2.92 -38.92 -14.10
N SER A 182 3.92 -38.60 -14.88
CA SER A 182 4.28 -39.36 -16.08
C SER A 182 4.69 -40.76 -15.63
N GLY A 183 3.75 -41.68 -15.69
CA GLY A 183 4.04 -43.11 -15.63
C GLY A 183 4.89 -43.50 -16.85
N ALA A 184 6.14 -43.79 -16.61
CA ALA A 184 6.98 -44.45 -17.62
C ALA A 184 6.42 -45.86 -17.92
N PRO A 185 6.22 -46.23 -19.17
CA PRO A 185 5.92 -47.63 -19.49
C PRO A 185 7.18 -48.46 -19.32
N ALA A 186 7.07 -49.52 -18.51
CA ALA A 186 8.07 -50.59 -18.46
C ALA A 186 8.10 -51.30 -19.83
N SER A 187 9.14 -51.05 -20.60
CA SER A 187 9.46 -51.90 -21.77
C SER A 187 10.15 -53.17 -21.29
N GLY A 188 9.40 -54.27 -21.29
CA GLY A 188 9.97 -55.58 -21.25
C GLY A 188 10.86 -55.83 -22.46
N VAL A 189 12.04 -56.31 -22.21
CA VAL A 189 12.91 -56.93 -23.22
C VAL A 189 12.84 -58.41 -22.98
N ASP A 190 12.28 -59.09 -23.93
CA ASP A 190 12.41 -60.54 -24.04
C ASP A 190 13.14 -60.86 -25.33
N GLN A 191 14.18 -61.66 -25.16
CA GLN A 191 14.78 -62.68 -26.01
C GLN A 191 15.24 -62.34 -27.46
N LEU A 192 16.49 -62.40 -27.73
CA LEU A 192 17.24 -63.57 -28.36
C LEU A 192 18.69 -63.19 -28.56
#